data_3b4f35d22f1bf4ca5bc7e1a30ba9db92
#
_entry.id   3b4f35d22f1bf4ca5bc7e1a30ba9db92
#
_cell.length_a   1.000
_cell.length_b   1.000
_cell.length_c   1.000
_cell.angle_alpha   90.00
_cell.angle_beta   90.00
_cell.angle_gamma   90.00
#
_symmetry.space_group_name_H-M   'P 1'
#
loop_
_entity.id
_entity.type
_entity.pdbx_description
1 polymer ?
#
loop_
_entity_poly.entity_id
_entity_poly.type
_entity_poly.pdbx_seq_one_letter_code
_entity_poly.pdbx_strand_id
1 'polypeptide(L)'
;MTKVLVHGNPEVAAIWRPLIAALGALGTSDVVCLSPPGFGAEVPDGFEHSMAAYAQWLVDELDALHPHHGPVDLVGHDWGAGHVFGALTLRPGLVRSWATDV
;
A
#
# COMPACT_ATOMS: atom_id res chain seq x y z
N MET A 1 -14.85 5.09 0.40
CA MET A 1 -13.89 4.19 -0.28
C MET A 1 -12.61 4.12 0.53
N THR A 2 -12.08 2.93 0.68
CA THR A 2 -10.87 2.70 1.48
C THR A 2 -9.65 3.28 0.79
N LYS A 3 -8.84 4.02 1.54
CA LYS A 3 -7.53 4.49 1.11
C LYS A 3 -6.48 3.55 1.67
N VAL A 4 -5.60 3.05 0.82
CA VAL A 4 -4.50 2.17 1.22
C VAL A 4 -3.19 2.91 0.98
N LEU A 5 -2.39 3.05 2.03
CA LEU A 5 -1.13 3.80 2.00
C LEU A 5 0.03 2.83 2.15
N VAL A 6 0.98 2.87 1.21
CA VAL A 6 2.16 2.00 1.18
C VAL A 6 3.41 2.87 1.25
N HIS A 7 4.13 2.78 2.37
CA HIS A 7 5.37 3.56 2.57
C HIS A 7 6.58 2.89 1.93
N GLY A 8 7.71 3.58 1.95
CA GLY A 8 8.94 3.13 1.34
C GLY A 8 9.98 2.63 2.34
N ASN A 9 11.23 2.71 1.93
CA ASN A 9 12.40 2.23 2.66
C ASN A 9 13.34 3.40 2.96
N PRO A 10 13.90 3.49 4.14
CA PRO A 10 13.74 2.69 5.37
C PRO A 10 12.70 3.32 6.32
N GLU A 11 11.45 3.29 5.93
CA GLU A 11 10.35 3.96 6.63
C GLU A 11 9.48 2.98 7.40
N VAL A 12 8.54 3.51 8.16
CA VAL A 12 7.46 2.77 8.82
C VAL A 12 6.15 3.53 8.63
N ALA A 13 5.03 2.90 8.95
CA ALA A 13 3.70 3.48 8.74
C ALA A 13 3.49 4.84 9.45
N ALA A 14 4.29 5.14 10.46
CA ALA A 14 4.20 6.42 11.19
C ALA A 14 4.41 7.65 10.30
N ILE A 15 5.07 7.51 9.14
CA ILE A 15 5.24 8.63 8.19
C ILE A 15 3.91 9.17 7.68
N TRP A 16 2.87 8.37 7.70
CA TRP A 16 1.56 8.74 7.19
C TRP A 16 0.71 9.57 8.17
N ARG A 17 1.15 9.74 9.42
CA ARG A 17 0.36 10.43 10.44
C ARG A 17 -0.13 11.82 10.02
N PRO A 18 0.72 12.69 9.43
CA PRO A 18 0.25 14.00 8.98
C PRO A 18 -0.81 13.92 7.89
N LEU A 19 -0.63 13.00 6.93
CA LEU A 19 -1.60 12.82 5.85
C LEU A 19 -2.92 12.27 6.39
N ILE A 20 -2.87 11.28 7.27
CA ILE A 20 -4.08 10.70 7.87
C ILE A 20 -4.84 11.77 8.66
N ALA A 21 -4.15 12.62 9.41
CA ALA A 21 -4.78 13.72 10.14
C ALA A 21 -5.45 14.72 9.17
N ALA A 22 -4.79 15.07 8.07
CA ALA A 22 -5.34 15.96 7.06
C ALA A 22 -6.57 15.34 6.36
N LEU A 23 -6.51 14.08 6.03
CA LEU A 23 -7.65 13.36 5.44
C LEU A 23 -8.83 13.29 6.42
N GLY A 24 -8.56 13.04 7.70
CA GLY A 24 -9.57 13.04 8.75
C GLY A 24 -10.28 14.38 8.88
N ALA A 25 -9.53 15.49 8.79
CA ALA A 25 -10.10 16.84 8.80
C ALA A 25 -11.01 17.10 7.59
N LEU A 26 -10.80 16.38 6.49
CA LEU A 26 -11.64 16.44 5.29
C LEU A 26 -12.77 15.41 5.30
N GLY A 27 -12.95 14.68 6.39
CA GLY A 27 -14.00 13.67 6.52
C GLY A 27 -13.63 12.27 6.04
N THR A 28 -12.37 12.03 5.71
CA THR A 28 -11.89 10.72 5.24
C THR A 28 -11.22 9.98 6.39
N SER A 29 -11.80 8.86 6.84
CA SER A 29 -11.30 8.08 7.97
C SER A 29 -11.07 6.59 7.65
N ASP A 30 -11.46 6.13 6.47
CA ASP A 30 -11.30 4.73 6.06
C ASP A 30 -9.93 4.56 5.40
N VAL A 31 -8.89 4.44 6.23
CA VAL A 31 -7.50 4.39 5.82
C VAL A 31 -6.83 3.15 6.38
N VAL A 32 -6.15 2.40 5.51
CA VAL A 32 -5.33 1.23 5.86
C VAL A 32 -3.90 1.53 5.47
N CYS A 33 -2.97 1.34 6.41
CA CYS A 33 -1.53 1.45 6.14
C CYS A 33 -0.94 0.05 6.01
N LEU A 34 -0.24 -0.19 4.91
CA LEU A 34 0.48 -1.44 4.68
C LEU A 34 1.98 -1.19 4.78
N SER A 35 2.65 -2.06 5.52
CA SER A 35 4.11 -2.00 5.69
C SER A 35 4.76 -3.11 4.88
N PRO A 36 5.64 -2.77 3.92
CA PRO A 36 6.34 -3.79 3.14
C PRO A 36 7.18 -4.71 4.03
N PRO A 37 7.30 -6.01 3.70
CA PRO A 37 8.13 -6.95 4.46
C PRO A 37 9.54 -6.43 4.72
N GLY A 38 9.96 -6.44 5.99
CA GLY A 38 11.25 -5.93 6.44
C GLY A 38 11.28 -4.45 6.81
N PHE A 39 10.20 -3.70 6.52
CA PHE A 39 10.09 -2.27 6.80
C PHE A 39 8.81 -2.00 7.59
N GLY A 40 8.84 -2.33 8.87
CA GLY A 40 7.68 -2.19 9.75
C GLY A 40 6.78 -3.42 9.83
N ALA A 41 7.13 -4.49 9.11
CA ALA A 41 6.43 -5.77 9.14
C ALA A 41 7.43 -6.92 9.11
N GLU A 42 7.00 -8.09 9.55
CA GLU A 42 7.82 -9.29 9.47
C GLU A 42 8.07 -9.70 8.01
N VAL A 43 9.22 -10.33 7.79
CA VAL A 43 9.57 -10.91 6.49
C VAL A 43 9.06 -12.35 6.45
N PRO A 44 8.16 -12.71 5.53
CA PRO A 44 7.73 -14.10 5.39
C PRO A 44 8.90 -15.01 5.03
N ASP A 45 8.84 -16.27 5.49
CA ASP A 45 9.86 -17.27 5.16
C ASP A 45 9.96 -17.42 3.64
N GLY A 46 11.19 -17.40 3.12
CA GLY A 46 11.44 -17.53 1.69
C GLY A 46 11.14 -16.29 0.83
N PHE A 47 10.84 -15.15 1.47
CA PHE A 47 10.57 -13.92 0.72
C PHE A 47 11.84 -13.40 0.03
N GLU A 48 11.78 -13.17 -1.27
CA GLU A 48 12.96 -12.89 -2.09
C GLU A 48 13.40 -11.42 -2.13
N HIS A 49 12.66 -10.49 -1.59
CA HIS A 49 12.97 -9.04 -1.61
C HIS A 49 13.18 -8.46 -3.01
N SER A 50 12.72 -9.13 -4.06
CA SER A 50 12.75 -8.59 -5.43
C SER A 50 11.57 -7.65 -5.66
N MET A 51 11.66 -6.82 -6.71
CA MET A 51 10.52 -5.99 -7.11
C MET A 51 9.29 -6.84 -7.39
N ALA A 52 9.46 -7.99 -8.05
CA ALA A 52 8.37 -8.91 -8.34
C ALA A 52 7.74 -9.47 -7.05
N ALA A 53 8.55 -9.81 -6.05
CA ALA A 53 8.07 -10.33 -4.77
C ALA A 53 7.27 -9.27 -4.01
N TYR A 54 7.74 -8.03 -3.98
CA TYR A 54 7.01 -6.93 -3.34
C TYR A 54 5.71 -6.60 -4.09
N ALA A 55 5.72 -6.64 -5.42
CA ALA A 55 4.50 -6.44 -6.20
C ALA A 55 3.46 -7.51 -5.88
N GLN A 56 3.88 -8.77 -5.81
CA GLN A 56 2.98 -9.86 -5.46
C GLN A 56 2.49 -9.76 -4.01
N TRP A 57 3.37 -9.36 -3.08
CA TRP A 57 2.98 -9.08 -1.70
C TRP A 57 1.84 -8.06 -1.65
N LEU A 58 1.97 -6.94 -2.37
CA LEU A 58 0.94 -5.90 -2.37
C LEU A 58 -0.37 -6.41 -2.99
N VAL A 59 -0.29 -7.15 -4.08
CA VAL A 59 -1.47 -7.79 -4.68
C VAL A 59 -2.17 -8.69 -3.67
N ASP A 60 -1.42 -9.52 -2.93
CA ASP A 60 -2.00 -10.43 -1.94
C ASP A 60 -2.68 -9.66 -0.81
N GLU A 61 -2.09 -8.57 -0.34
CA GLU A 61 -2.69 -7.71 0.68
C GLU A 61 -3.99 -7.06 0.18
N LEU A 62 -3.97 -6.52 -1.04
CA LEU A 62 -5.16 -5.90 -1.63
C LEU A 62 -6.26 -6.93 -1.90
N ASP A 63 -5.88 -8.12 -2.33
CA ASP A 63 -6.83 -9.21 -2.57
C ASP A 63 -7.50 -9.64 -1.26
N ALA A 64 -6.77 -9.65 -0.16
CA ALA A 64 -7.31 -9.95 1.17
C ALA A 64 -8.31 -8.87 1.65
N LEU A 65 -8.09 -7.61 1.28
CA LEU A 65 -8.99 -6.50 1.63
C LEU A 65 -10.24 -6.48 0.76
N HIS A 66 -10.16 -6.97 -0.46
CA HIS A 66 -11.18 -6.79 -1.50
C HIS A 66 -12.58 -7.28 -1.09
N PRO A 67 -12.76 -8.43 -0.40
CA PRO A 67 -14.10 -8.90 -0.03
C PRO A 67 -14.90 -7.91 0.83
N HIS A 68 -14.21 -7.10 1.65
CA HIS A 68 -14.88 -6.14 2.55
C HIS A 68 -14.79 -4.70 2.06
N HIS A 69 -13.79 -4.37 1.26
CA HIS A 69 -13.48 -2.99 0.87
C HIS A 69 -13.67 -2.73 -0.62
N GLY A 70 -13.75 -3.77 -1.46
CA GLY A 70 -13.77 -3.62 -2.91
C GLY A 70 -12.46 -3.02 -3.43
N PRO A 71 -12.45 -2.48 -4.65
CA PRO A 71 -11.27 -1.77 -5.17
C PRO A 71 -10.97 -0.55 -4.30
N VAL A 72 -9.68 -0.28 -4.08
CA VAL A 72 -9.21 0.75 -3.16
C VAL A 72 -8.59 1.93 -3.90
N ASP A 73 -8.50 3.06 -3.19
CA ASP A 73 -7.65 4.18 -3.60
C ASP A 73 -6.25 3.92 -3.02
N LEU A 74 -5.26 3.76 -3.89
CA LEU A 74 -3.93 3.28 -3.51
C LEU A 74 -2.91 4.40 -3.62
N VAL A 75 -2.17 4.63 -2.54
CA VAL A 75 -1.14 5.68 -2.47
C VAL A 75 0.19 5.04 -2.13
N GLY A 76 1.22 5.34 -2.91
CA GLY A 76 2.57 4.86 -2.67
C GLY A 76 3.58 5.98 -2.58
N HIS A 77 4.49 5.88 -1.62
CA HIS A 77 5.58 6.84 -1.42
C HIS A 77 6.92 6.12 -1.49
N ASP A 78 7.91 6.71 -2.17
CA ASP A 78 9.27 6.19 -2.31
C ASP A 78 9.25 4.79 -2.94
N TRP A 79 9.85 3.76 -2.32
CA TRP A 79 9.76 2.38 -2.82
C TRP A 79 8.32 1.86 -2.86
N GLY A 80 7.44 2.38 -1.99
CA GLY A 80 6.02 2.08 -2.06
C GLY A 80 5.39 2.43 -3.39
N ALA A 81 5.86 3.48 -4.06
CA ALA A 81 5.41 3.82 -5.42
C ALA A 81 5.73 2.70 -6.42
N GLY A 82 6.92 2.10 -6.32
CA GLY A 82 7.30 0.96 -7.14
C GLY A 82 6.39 -0.24 -6.92
N HIS A 83 6.03 -0.51 -5.67
CA HIS A 83 5.10 -1.59 -5.33
C HIS A 83 3.71 -1.33 -5.91
N VAL A 84 3.25 -0.09 -5.86
CA VAL A 84 1.97 0.32 -6.47
C VAL A 84 1.97 0.06 -7.98
N PHE A 85 3.03 0.46 -8.69
CA PHE A 85 3.14 0.19 -10.13
C PHE A 85 3.13 -1.29 -10.44
N GLY A 86 3.81 -2.09 -9.62
CA GLY A 86 3.79 -3.55 -9.75
C GLY A 86 2.39 -4.13 -9.58
N ALA A 87 1.65 -3.71 -8.57
CA ALA A 87 0.29 -4.17 -8.33
C ALA A 87 -0.67 -3.75 -9.47
N LEU A 88 -0.53 -2.53 -9.98
CA LEU A 88 -1.32 -2.06 -11.12
C LEU A 88 -1.08 -2.88 -12.37
N THR A 89 0.16 -3.34 -12.57
CA THR A 89 0.51 -4.19 -13.71
C THR A 89 -0.09 -5.58 -13.57
N LEU A 90 -0.04 -6.16 -12.36
CA LEU A 90 -0.49 -7.52 -12.10
C LEU A 90 -2.01 -7.64 -11.95
N ARG A 91 -2.63 -6.76 -11.21
CA ARG A 91 -4.06 -6.84 -10.86
C ARG A 91 -4.70 -5.46 -10.79
N PRO A 92 -4.88 -4.78 -11.94
CA PRO A 92 -5.46 -3.43 -11.96
C PRO A 92 -6.88 -3.37 -11.39
N GLY A 93 -7.63 -4.47 -11.45
CA GLY A 93 -8.99 -4.52 -10.92
C GLY A 93 -9.11 -4.36 -9.41
N LEU A 94 -8.02 -4.47 -8.66
CA LEU A 94 -8.00 -4.25 -7.22
C LEU A 94 -7.90 -2.77 -6.84
N VAL A 95 -7.65 -1.89 -7.82
CA VAL A 95 -7.37 -0.48 -7.59
C VAL A 95 -8.38 0.39 -8.33
N ARG A 96 -9.06 1.28 -7.61
CA ARG A 96 -10.01 2.24 -8.18
C ARG A 96 -9.31 3.50 -8.67
N SER A 97 -8.38 4.01 -7.89
CA SER A 97 -7.55 5.16 -8.22
C SER A 97 -6.21 5.04 -7.50
N TRP A 98 -5.21 5.78 -7.95
CA TRP A 98 -3.89 5.71 -7.33
C TRP A 98 -3.16 7.05 -7.43
N ALA A 99 -2.23 7.24 -6.49
CA ALA A 99 -1.31 8.38 -6.48
C ALA A 99 0.05 7.91 -5.96
N THR A 100 1.11 8.45 -6.54
CA THR A 100 2.48 8.12 -6.11
C THR A 100 3.33 9.38 -6.07
N ASP A 101 4.33 9.36 -5.19
CA ASP A 101 5.43 10.31 -5.22
C ASP A 101 6.75 9.59 -4.95
N VAL A 102 7.83 10.24 -5.25
CA VAL A 102 9.16 9.65 -5.10
C VAL A 102 10.05 10.54 -4.24
#